data_af1e74c1f58a7948ffc8a5580a2bd205
#
_entry.id   af1e74c1f58a7948ffc8a5580a2bd205
#
_cell.length_a   1.000
_cell.length_b   1.000
_cell.length_c   1.000
_cell.angle_alpha   90.00
_cell.angle_beta   90.00
_cell.angle_gamma   90.00
#
_symmetry.space_group_name_H-M   'P 1'
#
loop_
_entity.id
_entity.type
_entity.pdbx_description
1 polymer ?
#
loop_
_entity_poly.entity_id
_entity_poly.type
_entity_poly.pdbx_seq_one_letter_code
_entity_poly.pdbx_strand_id
1 'polypeptide(L)'
;MAIFNVVNINQKTLLTIGLLSIISTLYLPRMIIKNALTKRTNNLLKSLPFFIDITAACVQSGMTIENSLNYTTQKFQTINTDLCLIMSKVTKRAEINGLENAIKELQYYSPAIEMKMFCSTLQYSISFGSTVYEQLTHLSQDMREMQLLMTEESISKLS
;
A
#
# COMPACT_ATOMS: atom_id res chain seq x y z
N MET A 1 -53.49 -25.75 24.45
CA MET A 1 -52.07 -25.71 24.93
C MET A 1 -50.99 -25.86 23.83
N ALA A 2 -51.21 -26.66 22.81
CA ALA A 2 -50.24 -26.87 21.74
C ALA A 2 -49.99 -25.61 20.83
N ILE A 3 -51.02 -24.83 20.56
CA ILE A 3 -50.94 -23.63 19.71
C ILE A 3 -50.12 -22.52 20.38
N PHE A 4 -50.18 -22.39 21.69
CA PHE A 4 -49.42 -21.40 22.45
C PHE A 4 -47.87 -21.70 22.46
N ASN A 5 -47.53 -22.97 22.41
CA ASN A 5 -46.11 -23.42 22.34
C ASN A 5 -45.52 -23.20 20.97
N VAL A 6 -46.27 -23.37 19.88
CA VAL A 6 -45.86 -23.13 18.50
C VAL A 6 -45.62 -21.63 18.25
N VAL A 7 -46.49 -20.76 18.78
CA VAL A 7 -46.33 -19.31 18.68
C VAL A 7 -45.09 -18.81 19.45
N ASN A 8 -44.79 -19.42 20.62
CA ASN A 8 -43.65 -19.02 21.44
C ASN A 8 -42.32 -19.49 20.84
N ILE A 9 -42.31 -20.67 20.20
CA ILE A 9 -41.12 -21.15 19.45
C ILE A 9 -40.86 -20.26 18.24
N ASN A 10 -41.93 -19.83 17.54
CA ASN A 10 -41.84 -18.96 16.37
C ASN A 10 -41.31 -17.55 16.74
N GLN A 11 -41.70 -17.02 17.89
CA GLN A 11 -41.25 -15.70 18.36
C GLN A 11 -39.79 -15.72 18.80
N LYS A 12 -39.34 -16.76 19.50
CA LYS A 12 -37.92 -16.94 19.86
C LYS A 12 -37.03 -17.19 18.64
N THR A 13 -37.46 -18.00 17.69
CA THR A 13 -36.73 -18.25 16.45
C THR A 13 -36.66 -17.01 15.55
N LEU A 14 -37.71 -16.20 15.49
CA LEU A 14 -37.70 -14.91 14.79
C LEU A 14 -36.71 -13.92 15.41
N LEU A 15 -36.62 -13.85 16.72
CA LEU A 15 -35.67 -12.99 17.43
C LEU A 15 -34.21 -13.46 17.21
N THR A 16 -33.93 -14.77 17.24
CA THR A 16 -32.59 -15.32 17.00
C THR A 16 -32.15 -15.11 15.56
N ILE A 17 -33.03 -15.29 14.58
CA ILE A 17 -32.77 -15.04 13.16
C ILE A 17 -32.51 -13.55 12.93
N GLY A 18 -33.32 -12.65 13.54
CA GLY A 18 -33.13 -11.21 13.48
C GLY A 18 -31.79 -10.76 14.05
N LEU A 19 -31.40 -11.30 15.21
CA LEU A 19 -30.11 -11.01 15.85
C LEU A 19 -28.91 -11.49 15.00
N LEU A 20 -29.00 -12.71 14.45
CA LEU A 20 -28.00 -13.28 13.54
C LEU A 20 -27.88 -12.47 12.26
N SER A 21 -28.99 -11.99 11.69
CA SER A 21 -29.00 -11.13 10.49
C SER A 21 -28.31 -9.79 10.75
N ILE A 22 -28.55 -9.15 11.88
CA ILE A 22 -27.89 -7.88 12.26
C ILE A 22 -26.38 -8.09 12.44
N ILE A 23 -25.97 -9.14 13.12
CA ILE A 23 -24.55 -9.48 13.32
C ILE A 23 -23.88 -9.76 11.97
N SER A 24 -24.52 -10.54 11.10
CA SER A 24 -24.01 -10.85 9.76
C SER A 24 -23.86 -9.57 8.91
N THR A 25 -24.83 -8.67 8.95
CA THR A 25 -24.83 -7.43 8.15
C THR A 25 -23.71 -6.46 8.61
N LEU A 26 -23.34 -6.48 9.88
CA LEU A 26 -22.28 -5.61 10.41
C LEU A 26 -20.88 -6.20 10.23
N TYR A 27 -20.72 -7.52 10.33
CA TYR A 27 -19.41 -8.20 10.26
C TYR A 27 -18.92 -8.48 8.84
N LEU A 28 -19.85 -8.87 7.93
CA LEU A 28 -19.50 -9.23 6.55
C LEU A 28 -18.85 -8.09 5.76
N PRO A 29 -19.39 -6.85 5.71
CA PRO A 29 -18.81 -5.79 4.92
C PRO A 29 -17.42 -5.38 5.44
N ARG A 30 -17.20 -5.44 6.75
CA ARG A 30 -15.92 -5.07 7.35
C ARG A 30 -14.79 -6.05 6.98
N MET A 31 -15.10 -7.34 6.88
CA MET A 31 -14.14 -8.38 6.52
C MET A 31 -13.77 -8.31 5.03
N ILE A 32 -14.74 -8.06 4.16
CA ILE A 32 -14.54 -7.92 2.70
C ILE A 32 -13.70 -6.69 2.38
N ILE A 33 -13.97 -5.56 3.02
CA ILE A 33 -13.22 -4.31 2.81
C ILE A 33 -11.78 -4.45 3.28
N LYS A 34 -11.53 -5.07 4.44
CA LYS A 34 -10.16 -5.30 4.92
C LYS A 34 -9.35 -6.16 3.95
N ASN A 35 -9.91 -7.26 3.47
CA ASN A 35 -9.22 -8.16 2.54
C ASN A 35 -8.92 -7.47 1.19
N ALA A 36 -9.85 -6.67 0.69
CA ALA A 36 -9.65 -5.92 -0.55
C ALA A 36 -8.55 -4.85 -0.41
N LEU A 37 -8.53 -4.12 0.71
CA LEU A 37 -7.50 -3.12 1.01
C LEU A 37 -6.12 -3.77 1.18
N THR A 38 -6.02 -4.86 1.93
CA THR A 38 -4.76 -5.60 2.12
C THR A 38 -4.21 -6.11 0.79
N LYS A 39 -5.07 -6.66 -0.07
CA LYS A 39 -4.66 -7.13 -1.40
C LYS A 39 -4.13 -6.00 -2.28
N ARG A 40 -4.78 -4.83 -2.26
CA ARG A 40 -4.31 -3.64 -3.01
C ARG A 40 -2.98 -3.15 -2.48
N THR A 41 -2.82 -3.04 -1.17
CA THR A 41 -1.57 -2.64 -0.53
C THR A 41 -0.44 -3.59 -0.89
N ASN A 42 -0.66 -4.90 -0.80
CA ASN A 42 0.36 -5.90 -1.15
C ASN A 42 0.77 -5.82 -2.63
N ASN A 43 -0.18 -5.62 -3.54
CA ASN A 43 0.13 -5.46 -4.97
C ASN A 43 0.93 -4.18 -5.24
N LEU A 44 0.61 -3.10 -4.55
CA LEU A 44 1.35 -1.84 -4.61
C LEU A 44 2.80 -2.05 -4.14
N LEU A 45 2.99 -2.67 -2.98
CA LEU A 45 4.30 -2.90 -2.39
C LEU A 45 5.16 -3.84 -3.24
N LYS A 46 4.58 -4.85 -3.88
CA LYS A 46 5.30 -5.71 -4.84
C LYS A 46 5.84 -4.95 -6.04
N SER A 47 5.17 -3.89 -6.46
CA SER A 47 5.60 -3.07 -7.61
C SER A 47 6.55 -1.94 -7.21
N LEU A 48 6.70 -1.66 -5.92
CA LEU A 48 7.51 -0.55 -5.42
C LEU A 48 9.00 -0.67 -5.76
N PRO A 49 9.68 -1.83 -5.62
CA PRO A 49 11.09 -1.96 -6.02
C PRO A 49 11.31 -1.61 -7.49
N PHE A 50 10.42 -2.05 -8.38
CA PHE A 50 10.51 -1.72 -9.79
C PHE A 50 10.32 -0.23 -10.08
N PHE A 51 9.42 0.44 -9.36
CA PHE A 51 9.26 1.89 -9.42
C PHE A 51 10.55 2.60 -8.99
N ILE A 52 11.18 2.12 -7.92
CA ILE A 52 12.44 2.67 -7.40
C ILE A 52 13.56 2.50 -8.44
N ASP A 53 13.68 1.34 -9.08
CA ASP A 53 14.71 1.09 -10.10
C ASP A 53 14.59 2.04 -11.30
N ILE A 54 13.37 2.25 -11.81
CA ILE A 54 13.16 3.18 -12.92
C ILE A 54 13.51 4.61 -12.48
N THR A 55 13.11 4.99 -11.27
CA THR A 55 13.45 6.32 -10.72
C THR A 55 14.97 6.47 -10.59
N ALA A 56 15.67 5.47 -10.07
CA ALA A 56 17.12 5.45 -9.95
C ALA A 56 17.80 5.59 -11.32
N ALA A 57 17.34 4.83 -12.32
CA ALA A 57 17.89 4.93 -13.69
C ALA A 57 17.67 6.32 -14.31
N CYS A 58 16.54 6.96 -14.05
CA CYS A 58 16.30 8.34 -14.49
C CYS A 58 17.25 9.34 -13.81
N VAL A 59 17.47 9.19 -12.50
CA VAL A 59 18.45 10.01 -11.76
C VAL A 59 19.86 9.78 -12.29
N GLN A 60 20.24 8.52 -12.57
CA GLN A 60 21.54 8.18 -13.14
C GLN A 60 21.75 8.81 -14.52
N SER A 61 20.69 8.97 -15.30
CA SER A 61 20.74 9.67 -16.60
C SER A 61 20.88 11.19 -16.49
N GLY A 62 20.93 11.74 -15.27
CA GLY A 62 21.10 13.18 -15.01
C GLY A 62 19.79 13.93 -14.74
N MET A 63 18.66 13.23 -14.62
CA MET A 63 17.40 13.88 -14.23
C MET A 63 17.40 14.25 -12.76
N THR A 64 16.73 15.35 -12.40
CA THR A 64 16.48 15.67 -10.99
C THR A 64 15.57 14.63 -10.36
N ILE A 65 15.62 14.45 -9.02
CA ILE A 65 14.75 13.50 -8.30
C ILE A 65 13.28 13.78 -8.60
N GLU A 66 12.88 15.05 -8.60
CA GLU A 66 11.51 15.46 -8.86
C GLU A 66 11.04 15.09 -10.27
N ASN A 67 11.86 15.39 -11.28
CA ASN A 67 11.56 15.02 -12.67
C ASN A 67 11.54 13.50 -12.87
N SER A 68 12.46 12.78 -12.21
CA SER A 68 12.52 11.32 -12.25
C SER A 68 11.26 10.69 -11.65
N LEU A 69 10.80 11.18 -10.49
CA LEU A 69 9.56 10.73 -9.87
C LEU A 69 8.35 11.00 -10.76
N ASN A 70 8.25 12.20 -11.33
CA ASN A 70 7.15 12.57 -12.22
C ASN A 70 7.12 11.68 -13.47
N TYR A 71 8.27 11.53 -14.14
CA TYR A 71 8.40 10.68 -15.32
C TYR A 71 8.04 9.22 -15.03
N THR A 72 8.61 8.65 -13.94
CA THR A 72 8.31 7.28 -13.55
C THR A 72 6.84 7.09 -13.21
N THR A 73 6.23 8.05 -12.50
CA THR A 73 4.80 8.01 -12.17
C THR A 73 3.93 7.93 -13.41
N GLN A 74 4.23 8.73 -14.44
CA GLN A 74 3.47 8.70 -15.70
C GLN A 74 3.59 7.34 -16.41
N LYS A 75 4.79 6.77 -16.44
CA LYS A 75 5.04 5.46 -17.09
C LYS A 75 4.45 4.30 -16.29
N PHE A 76 4.32 4.45 -14.99
CA PHE A 76 3.81 3.40 -14.10
C PHE A 76 2.29 3.22 -14.13
N GLN A 77 1.56 4.09 -14.82
CA GLN A 77 0.09 4.04 -14.89
C GLN A 77 -0.43 2.70 -15.44
N THR A 78 0.26 2.10 -16.38
CA THR A 78 -0.10 0.81 -16.99
C THR A 78 0.34 -0.39 -16.16
N ILE A 79 1.28 -0.22 -15.22
CA ILE A 79 1.86 -1.29 -14.43
C ILE A 79 1.11 -1.45 -13.11
N ASN A 80 0.94 -0.33 -12.39
CA ASN A 80 0.25 -0.32 -11.10
C ASN A 80 -0.47 1.01 -10.88
N THR A 81 -1.77 1.01 -11.11
CA THR A 81 -2.61 2.21 -11.00
C THR A 81 -2.65 2.76 -9.58
N ASP A 82 -2.65 1.89 -8.54
CA ASP A 82 -2.72 2.33 -7.15
C ASP A 82 -1.44 3.08 -6.74
N LEU A 83 -0.26 2.55 -7.12
CA LEU A 83 1.02 3.22 -6.87
C LEU A 83 1.12 4.53 -7.67
N CYS A 84 0.69 4.51 -8.94
CA CYS A 84 0.64 5.70 -9.78
C CYS A 84 -0.24 6.80 -9.15
N LEU A 85 -1.40 6.47 -8.62
CA LEU A 85 -2.29 7.44 -7.97
C LEU A 85 -1.66 8.07 -6.73
N ILE A 86 -0.97 7.27 -5.90
CA ILE A 86 -0.27 7.78 -4.73
C ILE A 86 0.85 8.72 -5.15
N MET A 87 1.71 8.30 -6.07
CA MET A 87 2.86 9.08 -6.51
C MET A 87 2.44 10.33 -7.30
N SER A 88 1.36 10.28 -8.08
CA SER A 88 0.79 11.45 -8.75
C SER A 88 0.30 12.52 -7.76
N LYS A 89 -0.24 12.12 -6.61
CA LYS A 89 -0.57 13.07 -5.54
C LYS A 89 0.68 13.72 -4.94
N VAL A 90 1.74 12.93 -4.75
CA VAL A 90 3.02 13.43 -4.23
C VAL A 90 3.65 14.42 -5.20
N THR A 91 3.75 14.08 -6.49
CA THR A 91 4.35 14.99 -7.50
C THR A 91 3.56 16.29 -7.64
N LYS A 92 2.22 16.24 -7.66
CA LYS A 92 1.38 17.45 -7.66
C LYS A 92 1.54 18.31 -6.42
N ARG A 93 1.71 17.69 -5.24
CA ARG A 93 1.98 18.44 -4.01
C ARG A 93 3.38 19.01 -3.97
N ALA A 94 4.34 18.31 -4.58
CA ALA A 94 5.71 18.78 -4.71
C ALA A 94 5.78 20.10 -5.51
N GLU A 95 4.97 20.25 -6.55
CA GLU A 95 4.87 21.49 -7.33
C GLU A 95 4.40 22.70 -6.49
N ILE A 96 3.62 22.47 -5.43
CA ILE A 96 3.04 23.54 -4.60
C ILE A 96 3.86 23.79 -3.35
N ASN A 97 4.23 22.73 -2.64
CA ASN A 97 4.82 22.79 -1.29
C ASN A 97 6.30 22.34 -1.25
N GLY A 98 6.87 22.00 -2.41
CA GLY A 98 8.19 21.39 -2.51
C GLY A 98 8.20 19.89 -2.26
N LEU A 99 9.14 19.21 -2.89
CA LEU A 99 9.25 17.75 -2.88
C LEU A 99 9.47 17.19 -1.47
N GLU A 100 10.30 17.84 -0.67
CA GLU A 100 10.60 17.39 0.70
C GLU A 100 9.36 17.31 1.57
N ASN A 101 8.51 18.33 1.55
CA ASN A 101 7.27 18.37 2.33
C ASN A 101 6.25 17.33 1.82
N ALA A 102 6.14 17.16 0.51
CA ALA A 102 5.27 16.17 -0.08
C ALA A 102 5.66 14.73 0.32
N ILE A 103 6.97 14.44 0.37
CA ILE A 103 7.50 13.13 0.79
C ILE A 103 7.30 12.93 2.30
N LYS A 104 7.53 13.95 3.15
CA LYS A 104 7.26 13.87 4.58
C LYS A 104 5.80 13.56 4.87
N GLU A 105 4.89 14.16 4.13
CA GLU A 105 3.47 13.91 4.26
C GLU A 105 3.12 12.47 3.86
N LEU A 106 3.63 11.96 2.73
CA LEU A 106 3.45 10.58 2.33
C LEU A 106 3.97 9.62 3.40
N GLN A 107 5.16 9.88 3.95
CA GLN A 107 5.76 9.07 5.01
C GLN A 107 4.88 9.00 6.26
N TYR A 108 4.33 10.14 6.66
CA TYR A 108 3.48 10.23 7.86
C TYR A 108 2.18 9.43 7.72
N TYR A 109 1.53 9.52 6.57
CA TYR A 109 0.24 8.85 6.34
C TYR A 109 0.36 7.41 5.84
N SER A 110 1.54 6.96 5.42
CA SER A 110 1.71 5.59 4.93
C SER A 110 1.74 4.58 6.08
N PRO A 111 0.92 3.51 6.04
CA PRO A 111 1.00 2.42 7.01
C PRO A 111 2.13 1.43 6.69
N ALA A 112 2.60 1.37 5.45
CA ALA A 112 3.56 0.40 4.98
C ALA A 112 5.00 0.83 5.30
N ILE A 113 5.79 -0.10 5.85
CA ILE A 113 7.18 0.17 6.22
C ILE A 113 8.07 0.41 5.00
N GLU A 114 7.83 -0.31 3.91
CA GLU A 114 8.55 -0.19 2.64
C GLU A 114 8.38 1.20 2.04
N MET A 115 7.16 1.74 2.08
CA MET A 115 6.89 3.10 1.63
C MET A 115 7.58 4.14 2.52
N LYS A 116 7.63 3.91 3.83
CA LYS A 116 8.36 4.77 4.76
C LYS A 116 9.86 4.75 4.50
N MET A 117 10.43 3.58 4.23
CA MET A 117 11.84 3.42 3.85
C MET A 117 12.14 4.19 2.57
N PHE A 118 11.29 4.05 1.54
CA PHE A 118 11.44 4.80 0.30
C PHE A 118 11.41 6.32 0.53
N CYS A 119 10.45 6.81 1.31
CA CYS A 119 10.37 8.23 1.67
C CYS A 119 11.61 8.72 2.43
N SER A 120 12.12 7.93 3.39
CA SER A 120 13.33 8.27 4.14
C SER A 120 14.55 8.34 3.24
N THR A 121 14.71 7.39 2.32
CA THR A 121 15.82 7.37 1.36
C THR A 121 15.76 8.58 0.43
N LEU A 122 14.57 8.95 -0.06
CA LEU A 122 14.41 10.15 -0.88
C LEU A 122 14.74 11.42 -0.10
N GLN A 123 14.29 11.56 1.15
CA GLN A 123 14.61 12.73 1.98
C GLN A 123 16.10 12.86 2.22
N TYR A 124 16.77 11.75 2.55
CA TYR A 124 18.23 11.72 2.69
C TYR A 124 18.92 12.14 1.39
N SER A 125 18.47 11.60 0.27
CA SER A 125 19.04 11.88 -1.06
C SER A 125 18.86 13.35 -1.46
N ILE A 126 17.74 13.98 -1.14
CA ILE A 126 17.51 15.41 -1.39
C ILE A 126 18.47 16.26 -0.56
N SER A 127 18.74 15.87 0.70
CA SER A 127 19.58 16.63 1.62
C SER A 127 21.06 16.51 1.31
N PHE A 128 21.55 15.38 0.81
CA PHE A 128 22.98 15.07 0.64
C PHE A 128 23.47 14.93 -0.80
N GLY A 129 22.56 14.88 -1.78
CA GLY A 129 22.79 15.13 -3.22
C GLY A 129 23.68 14.15 -4.02
N SER A 130 24.66 13.51 -3.44
CA SER A 130 25.75 12.87 -4.24
C SER A 130 25.62 11.37 -4.50
N THR A 131 24.71 10.64 -3.83
CA THR A 131 24.62 9.18 -3.89
C THR A 131 23.20 8.64 -4.07
N VAL A 132 22.32 9.45 -4.67
CA VAL A 132 20.88 9.13 -4.84
C VAL A 132 20.69 7.79 -5.56
N TYR A 133 21.40 7.59 -6.65
CA TYR A 133 21.32 6.36 -7.45
C TYR A 133 21.66 5.11 -6.65
N GLU A 134 22.81 5.13 -5.97
CA GLU A 134 23.30 3.98 -5.18
C GLU A 134 22.31 3.64 -4.06
N GLN A 135 21.81 4.66 -3.34
CA GLN A 135 20.87 4.47 -2.24
C GLN A 135 19.53 3.90 -2.71
N LEU A 136 19.00 4.41 -3.82
CA LEU A 136 17.77 3.89 -4.39
C LEU A 136 17.94 2.45 -4.90
N THR A 137 19.07 2.14 -5.49
CA THR A 137 19.39 0.79 -5.97
C THR A 137 19.52 -0.21 -4.82
N HIS A 138 20.24 0.15 -3.76
CA HIS A 138 20.31 -0.67 -2.55
C HIS A 138 18.93 -0.89 -1.93
N LEU A 139 18.14 0.16 -1.78
CA LEU A 139 16.79 0.05 -1.24
C LEU A 139 15.92 -0.90 -2.06
N SER A 140 16.00 -0.84 -3.38
CA SER A 140 15.24 -1.71 -4.27
C SER A 140 15.65 -3.19 -4.10
N GLN A 141 16.95 -3.46 -3.92
CA GLN A 141 17.46 -4.79 -3.64
C GLN A 141 17.00 -5.32 -2.29
N ASP A 142 17.16 -4.52 -1.23
CA ASP A 142 16.69 -4.87 0.12
C ASP A 142 15.20 -5.20 0.16
N MET A 143 14.40 -4.43 -0.57
CA MET A 143 12.95 -4.69 -0.67
C MET A 143 12.63 -6.01 -1.39
N ARG A 144 13.41 -6.38 -2.41
CA ARG A 144 13.24 -7.68 -3.09
C ARG A 144 13.62 -8.83 -2.19
N GLU A 145 14.72 -8.71 -1.44
CA GLU A 145 15.12 -9.72 -0.46
C GLU A 145 14.06 -9.91 0.62
N MET A 146 13.52 -8.82 1.16
CA MET A 146 12.40 -8.90 2.10
C MET A 146 11.19 -9.62 1.49
N GLN A 147 10.85 -9.34 0.24
CA GLN A 147 9.72 -10.00 -0.45
C GLN A 147 9.96 -11.49 -0.65
N LEU A 148 11.19 -11.91 -0.95
CA LEU A 148 11.57 -13.32 -1.05
C LEU A 148 11.42 -14.03 0.30
N LEU A 149 11.98 -13.46 1.37
CA LEU A 149 11.88 -14.02 2.72
C LEU A 149 10.44 -14.17 3.19
N MET A 150 9.58 -13.16 2.94
CA MET A 150 8.15 -13.26 3.26
C MET A 150 7.43 -14.37 2.48
N THR A 151 7.85 -14.60 1.25
CA THR A 151 7.29 -15.67 0.41
C THR A 151 7.73 -17.04 0.91
N GLU A 152 9.00 -17.22 1.25
CA GLU A 152 9.55 -18.45 1.82
C GLU A 152 8.91 -18.80 3.17
N GLU A 153 8.74 -17.82 4.06
CA GLU A 153 8.06 -18.00 5.32
C GLU A 153 6.60 -18.43 5.15
N SER A 154 5.92 -17.86 4.15
CA SER A 154 4.54 -18.23 3.83
C SER A 154 4.44 -19.67 3.32
N ILE A 155 5.40 -20.13 2.51
CA ILE A 155 5.45 -21.51 2.02
C ILE A 155 5.78 -22.48 3.17
N SER A 156 6.72 -22.12 4.02
CA SER A 156 7.10 -22.95 5.19
C SER A 156 5.96 -23.16 6.17
N LYS A 157 5.06 -22.19 6.31
CA LYS A 157 3.87 -22.32 7.17
C LYS A 157 2.75 -23.19 6.58
N LEU A 158 2.80 -23.44 5.26
CA LEU A 158 1.82 -24.25 4.55
C LEU A 158 2.26 -25.74 4.40
N SER A 159 3.51 -26.04 4.66
CA SER A 159 4.09 -27.38 4.67
C SER A 159 4.13 -27.98 6.07
#